data_ec6153245e836490712771333b1d6590
#
_entry.id   ec6153245e836490712771333b1d6590
#
_cell.length_a   1.000
_cell.length_b   1.000
_cell.length_c   1.000
_cell.angle_alpha   90.00
_cell.angle_beta   90.00
_cell.angle_gamma   90.00
#
_symmetry.space_group_name_H-M   'P 1'
#
loop_
_entity.id
_entity.type
_entity.pdbx_description
1 polymer ?
#
loop_
_entity_poly.entity_id
_entity_poly.type
_entity_poly.pdbx_seq_one_letter_code
_entity_poly.pdbx_strand_id
1 'polypeptide(L)'
;MRAFRLPRVGTVLLLLAITQAAPAIGEEDAVERGEYLVRAGGCFSCHTAAGGQQLAGGRALATPFGTFYSPNITPDPETGIGRWTDAQFLRALREGVRPDGANYFPVFPYPSFTGITDGDVLAIKAYLFSLPAVRQHNRPHDVAFPFSWRFLQTGWKLLFFTPGPFQPAPERSAAYNRGAYLVTALGHCGECHTPRNFLGAVRSDQRLAGTPVGPDGQTVPNITPDPNTGIGKWEKDDLVQLLKTGTTPEQSKVKGAMRETIQDGLKYLSDDDLEAIANYLLAQPAIVHDVVKG
;
A
#
# COMPACT_ATOMS: atom_id res chain seq x y z
N MET A 1 71.15 -35.83 -25.76
CA MET A 1 69.99 -35.20 -26.46
C MET A 1 69.01 -34.71 -25.41
N ARG A 2 68.93 -33.42 -25.22
CA ARG A 2 67.99 -32.74 -24.24
C ARG A 2 66.80 -32.27 -25.01
N ALA A 3 65.59 -32.76 -24.68
CA ALA A 3 64.32 -32.38 -25.29
C ALA A 3 63.84 -31.01 -24.68
N PHE A 4 63.68 -30.00 -25.54
CA PHE A 4 63.12 -28.73 -25.21
C PHE A 4 61.57 -28.88 -25.10
N ARG A 5 60.98 -28.59 -23.92
CA ARG A 5 59.53 -28.47 -23.74
C ARG A 5 59.13 -27.02 -23.92
N LEU A 6 58.26 -26.77 -24.91
CA LEU A 6 57.60 -25.48 -25.13
C LEU A 6 56.49 -25.24 -24.08
N PRO A 7 56.31 -24.00 -23.58
CA PRO A 7 55.23 -23.71 -22.65
C PRO A 7 53.88 -23.60 -23.36
N ARG A 8 52.87 -24.24 -22.77
CA ARG A 8 51.47 -24.09 -23.20
C ARG A 8 50.95 -22.70 -22.86
N VAL A 9 50.60 -21.91 -23.89
CA VAL A 9 49.88 -20.64 -23.77
C VAL A 9 48.43 -20.99 -23.48
N GLY A 10 47.97 -20.73 -22.25
CA GLY A 10 46.57 -20.85 -21.88
C GLY A 10 45.78 -19.65 -22.41
N THR A 11 44.82 -19.91 -23.30
CA THR A 11 43.86 -18.90 -23.76
C THR A 11 42.88 -18.56 -22.64
N VAL A 12 43.00 -17.38 -22.07
CA VAL A 12 42.02 -16.84 -21.12
C VAL A 12 40.84 -16.28 -21.93
N LEU A 13 39.71 -17.01 -21.91
CA LEU A 13 38.46 -16.48 -22.43
C LEU A 13 37.90 -15.45 -21.45
N LEU A 14 37.93 -14.17 -21.82
CA LEU A 14 37.27 -13.06 -21.10
C LEU A 14 35.80 -13.12 -21.44
N LEU A 15 34.95 -13.65 -20.53
CA LEU A 15 33.49 -13.57 -20.61
C LEU A 15 33.08 -12.13 -20.30
N LEU A 16 32.78 -11.34 -21.32
CA LEU A 16 32.10 -10.04 -21.20
C LEU A 16 30.65 -10.33 -20.79
N ALA A 17 30.34 -10.10 -19.51
CA ALA A 17 28.95 -10.04 -19.02
C ALA A 17 28.30 -8.77 -19.61
N ILE A 18 27.47 -8.93 -20.62
CA ILE A 18 26.62 -7.87 -21.14
C ILE A 18 25.50 -7.68 -20.10
N THR A 19 25.64 -6.70 -19.22
CA THR A 19 24.54 -6.20 -18.39
C THR A 19 23.55 -5.49 -19.32
N GLN A 20 22.46 -6.15 -19.64
CA GLN A 20 21.33 -5.48 -20.30
C GLN A 20 20.74 -4.50 -19.31
N ALA A 21 20.98 -3.20 -19.50
CA ALA A 21 20.25 -2.16 -18.82
C ALA A 21 18.77 -2.27 -19.22
N ALA A 22 17.88 -2.43 -18.25
CA ALA A 22 16.45 -2.34 -18.50
C ALA A 22 16.14 -0.99 -19.18
N PRO A 23 15.24 -0.94 -20.17
CA PRO A 23 14.87 0.32 -20.81
C PRO A 23 14.36 1.30 -19.75
N ALA A 24 14.84 2.52 -19.77
CA ALA A 24 14.31 3.59 -18.94
C ALA A 24 12.84 3.83 -19.38
N ILE A 25 11.91 3.73 -18.43
CA ILE A 25 10.50 4.06 -18.66
C ILE A 25 10.44 5.54 -19.04
N GLY A 26 9.73 5.87 -20.14
CA GLY A 26 9.51 7.26 -20.56
C GLY A 26 8.78 8.05 -19.46
N GLU A 27 8.93 9.36 -19.43
CA GLU A 27 8.27 10.22 -18.43
C GLU A 27 6.74 10.13 -18.51
N GLU A 28 6.18 10.05 -19.73
CA GLU A 28 4.74 9.88 -19.97
C GLU A 28 4.25 8.52 -19.45
N ASP A 29 4.98 7.45 -19.71
CA ASP A 29 4.70 6.11 -19.18
C ASP A 29 4.74 6.08 -17.65
N ALA A 30 5.65 6.86 -17.04
CA ALA A 30 5.77 6.95 -15.59
C ALA A 30 4.57 7.67 -14.96
N VAL A 31 4.04 8.71 -15.61
CA VAL A 31 2.84 9.44 -15.14
C VAL A 31 1.59 8.56 -15.23
N GLU A 32 1.37 7.87 -16.36
CA GLU A 32 0.24 6.95 -16.54
C GLU A 32 0.29 5.80 -15.53
N ARG A 33 1.47 5.18 -15.39
CA ARG A 33 1.68 4.16 -14.35
C ARG A 33 1.43 4.72 -12.95
N GLY A 34 1.88 5.95 -12.69
CA GLY A 34 1.68 6.62 -11.41
C GLY A 34 0.21 6.87 -11.08
N GLU A 35 -0.60 7.28 -12.05
CA GLU A 35 -2.05 7.42 -11.87
C GLU A 35 -2.69 6.09 -11.45
N TYR A 36 -2.38 5.02 -12.17
CA TYR A 36 -2.85 3.68 -11.86
C TYR A 36 -2.51 3.27 -10.41
N LEU A 37 -1.25 3.50 -10.00
CA LEU A 37 -0.76 3.15 -8.67
C LEU A 37 -1.38 4.03 -7.56
N VAL A 38 -1.58 5.32 -7.81
CA VAL A 38 -2.25 6.25 -6.88
C VAL A 38 -3.70 5.82 -6.63
N ARG A 39 -4.40 5.34 -7.67
CA ARG A 39 -5.75 4.77 -7.54
C ARG A 39 -5.72 3.46 -6.75
N ALA A 40 -4.88 2.52 -7.14
CA ALA A 40 -4.72 1.24 -6.47
C ALA A 40 -4.30 1.38 -4.99
N GLY A 41 -3.48 2.38 -4.68
CA GLY A 41 -3.02 2.72 -3.33
C GLY A 41 -4.01 3.53 -2.50
N GLY A 42 -5.21 3.86 -3.04
CA GLY A 42 -6.26 4.56 -2.30
C GLY A 42 -5.89 6.00 -1.88
N CYS A 43 -4.93 6.65 -2.55
CA CYS A 43 -4.47 7.98 -2.15
C CYS A 43 -5.59 9.03 -2.18
N PHE A 44 -6.48 8.95 -3.18
CA PHE A 44 -7.64 9.85 -3.29
C PHE A 44 -8.57 9.76 -2.10
N SER A 45 -8.90 8.56 -1.65
CA SER A 45 -9.85 8.34 -0.55
C SER A 45 -9.36 8.98 0.76
N CYS A 46 -8.05 8.92 1.03
CA CYS A 46 -7.48 9.49 2.26
C CYS A 46 -7.11 10.97 2.10
N HIS A 47 -6.61 11.40 0.94
CA HIS A 47 -6.08 12.75 0.77
C HIS A 47 -7.06 13.75 0.12
N THR A 48 -8.35 13.40 0.06
CA THR A 48 -9.41 14.31 -0.40
C THR A 48 -10.48 14.45 0.69
N ALA A 49 -10.65 15.64 1.23
CA ALA A 49 -11.73 15.92 2.17
C ALA A 49 -13.08 15.96 1.44
N ALA A 50 -14.18 15.66 2.12
CA ALA A 50 -15.52 15.78 1.57
C ALA A 50 -15.78 17.21 1.07
N GLY A 51 -16.10 17.34 -0.23
CA GLY A 51 -16.26 18.64 -0.90
C GLY A 51 -14.97 19.45 -1.10
N GLY A 52 -13.81 18.90 -0.74
CA GLY A 52 -12.50 19.50 -0.95
C GLY A 52 -11.92 19.24 -2.33
N GLN A 53 -10.78 19.88 -2.62
CA GLN A 53 -10.04 19.63 -3.85
C GLN A 53 -9.27 18.31 -3.73
N GLN A 54 -9.19 17.59 -4.85
CA GLN A 54 -8.53 16.29 -4.89
C GLN A 54 -7.07 16.37 -4.41
N LEU A 55 -6.70 15.41 -3.57
CA LEU A 55 -5.35 15.24 -3.02
C LEU A 55 -4.81 16.45 -2.21
N ALA A 56 -5.67 17.46 -1.94
CA ALA A 56 -5.30 18.62 -1.13
C ALA A 56 -5.34 18.36 0.38
N GLY A 57 -5.68 17.14 0.80
CA GLY A 57 -5.73 16.75 2.21
C GLY A 57 -6.95 17.25 2.97
N GLY A 58 -6.81 17.32 4.29
CA GLY A 58 -7.86 17.84 5.19
C GLY A 58 -8.91 16.80 5.63
N ARG A 59 -8.87 15.57 5.14
CA ARG A 59 -9.76 14.50 5.60
C ARG A 59 -9.45 14.13 7.05
N ALA A 60 -10.48 14.11 7.88
CA ALA A 60 -10.39 13.65 9.27
C ALA A 60 -10.43 12.11 9.32
N LEU A 61 -9.49 11.52 10.03
CA LEU A 61 -9.36 10.09 10.27
C LEU A 61 -9.44 9.86 11.77
N ALA A 62 -10.61 9.47 12.25
CA ALA A 62 -10.86 9.20 13.65
C ALA A 62 -10.22 7.87 14.05
N THR A 63 -9.53 7.86 15.19
CA THR A 63 -8.87 6.68 15.77
C THR A 63 -9.06 6.66 17.29
N PRO A 64 -8.83 5.55 17.97
CA PRO A 64 -8.82 5.51 19.44
C PRO A 64 -7.80 6.45 20.11
N PHE A 65 -6.83 6.96 19.37
CA PHE A 65 -5.76 7.85 19.86
C PHE A 65 -6.08 9.34 19.63
N GLY A 66 -7.12 9.64 18.89
CA GLY A 66 -7.51 10.98 18.45
C GLY A 66 -7.74 11.08 16.94
N THR A 67 -7.94 12.28 16.46
CA THR A 67 -8.22 12.55 15.03
C THR A 67 -6.95 12.99 14.31
N PHE A 68 -6.60 12.24 13.27
CA PHE A 68 -5.55 12.63 12.33
C PHE A 68 -6.16 13.32 11.11
N TYR A 69 -5.43 14.25 10.52
CA TYR A 69 -5.86 14.93 9.29
C TYR A 69 -4.86 14.61 8.19
N SER A 70 -5.36 14.16 7.03
CA SER A 70 -4.51 13.87 5.89
C SER A 70 -3.84 15.14 5.37
N PRO A 71 -2.55 15.10 5.00
CA PRO A 71 -1.88 16.27 4.45
C PRO A 71 -2.20 16.49 2.97
N ASN A 72 -1.93 17.71 2.50
CA ASN A 72 -1.89 18.06 1.09
C ASN A 72 -0.71 17.33 0.42
N ILE A 73 -1.01 16.51 -0.59
CA ILE A 73 0.00 15.79 -1.40
C ILE A 73 0.03 16.27 -2.86
N THR A 74 -0.58 17.43 -3.16
CA THR A 74 -0.40 18.11 -4.45
C THR A 74 0.99 18.73 -4.54
N PRO A 75 1.49 19.07 -5.76
CA PRO A 75 2.83 19.64 -5.93
C PRO A 75 2.92 21.12 -5.55
N ASP A 76 2.11 21.59 -4.60
CA ASP A 76 2.26 22.94 -4.05
C ASP A 76 3.55 23.04 -3.24
N PRO A 77 4.44 24.03 -3.53
CA PRO A 77 5.75 24.09 -2.90
C PRO A 77 5.72 24.59 -1.45
N GLU A 78 4.63 25.19 -0.98
CA GLU A 78 4.53 25.74 0.38
C GLU A 78 3.71 24.84 1.32
N THR A 79 2.61 24.29 0.82
CA THR A 79 1.65 23.56 1.65
C THR A 79 1.55 22.07 1.31
N GLY A 80 2.08 21.66 0.15
CA GLY A 80 2.07 20.30 -0.36
C GLY A 80 3.46 19.66 -0.37
N ILE A 81 3.69 18.80 -1.37
CA ILE A 81 4.93 18.04 -1.53
C ILE A 81 5.86 18.58 -2.64
N GLY A 82 5.56 19.75 -3.23
CA GLY A 82 6.25 20.27 -4.42
C GLY A 82 7.75 20.51 -4.28
N ARG A 83 8.28 20.59 -3.04
CA ARG A 83 9.73 20.70 -2.78
C ARG A 83 10.40 19.38 -2.42
N TRP A 84 9.66 18.26 -2.42
CA TRP A 84 10.24 16.98 -1.98
C TRP A 84 11.12 16.38 -3.07
N THR A 85 12.32 16.00 -2.67
CA THR A 85 13.21 15.18 -3.52
C THR A 85 12.70 13.76 -3.63
N ASP A 86 13.17 12.99 -4.62
CA ASP A 86 12.88 11.57 -4.75
C ASP A 86 13.24 10.78 -3.50
N ALA A 87 14.43 11.07 -2.94
CA ALA A 87 14.89 10.43 -1.71
C ALA A 87 13.97 10.70 -0.51
N GLN A 88 13.43 11.92 -0.38
CA GLN A 88 12.48 12.27 0.69
C GLN A 88 11.13 11.58 0.49
N PHE A 89 10.66 11.49 -0.76
CA PHE A 89 9.40 10.81 -1.08
C PHE A 89 9.52 9.30 -0.85
N LEU A 90 10.59 8.67 -1.34
CA LEU A 90 10.91 7.27 -1.06
C LEU A 90 10.96 7.00 0.45
N ARG A 91 11.69 7.82 1.20
CA ARG A 91 11.83 7.65 2.63
C ARG A 91 10.50 7.79 3.39
N ALA A 92 9.63 8.67 2.94
CA ALA A 92 8.31 8.86 3.54
C ALA A 92 7.47 7.58 3.44
N LEU A 93 7.38 6.96 2.26
CA LEU A 93 6.58 5.75 2.03
C LEU A 93 7.25 4.51 2.62
N ARG A 94 8.56 4.39 2.48
CA ARG A 94 9.28 3.18 2.88
C ARG A 94 9.61 3.11 4.35
N GLU A 95 9.95 4.23 4.94
CA GLU A 95 10.41 4.27 6.33
C GLU A 95 9.42 4.99 7.24
N GLY A 96 8.40 5.65 6.69
CA GLY A 96 7.50 6.46 7.49
C GLY A 96 8.23 7.63 8.18
N VAL A 97 9.16 8.31 7.46
CA VAL A 97 9.96 9.44 7.97
C VAL A 97 9.72 10.65 7.10
N ARG A 98 9.42 11.77 7.73
CA ARG A 98 9.17 13.07 7.10
C ARG A 98 10.47 13.71 6.60
N PRO A 99 10.40 14.70 5.68
CA PRO A 99 11.61 15.46 5.26
C PRO A 99 12.36 16.13 6.40
N ASP A 100 11.67 16.54 7.47
CA ASP A 100 12.28 17.14 8.69
C ASP A 100 12.89 16.09 9.65
N GLY A 101 12.86 14.80 9.29
CA GLY A 101 13.39 13.69 10.08
C GLY A 101 12.42 13.13 11.13
N ALA A 102 11.27 13.75 11.36
CA ALA A 102 10.28 13.23 12.31
C ALA A 102 9.57 11.98 11.76
N ASN A 103 9.18 11.07 12.65
CA ASN A 103 8.39 9.91 12.26
C ASN A 103 6.95 10.28 11.91
N TYR A 104 6.37 9.60 10.91
CA TYR A 104 4.94 9.57 10.71
C TYR A 104 4.26 8.70 11.78
N PHE A 105 2.98 8.97 12.02
CA PHE A 105 2.10 8.05 12.75
C PHE A 105 1.65 6.93 11.81
N PRO A 106 1.43 5.69 12.31
CA PRO A 106 1.06 4.54 11.47
C PRO A 106 -0.38 4.57 10.94
N VAL A 107 -1.11 5.68 11.12
CA VAL A 107 -2.33 6.00 10.37
C VAL A 107 -1.99 6.28 8.89
N PHE A 108 -0.78 6.76 8.60
CA PHE A 108 -0.18 6.67 7.28
C PHE A 108 0.38 5.26 7.12
N PRO A 109 -0.12 4.44 6.17
CA PRO A 109 0.16 3.00 6.12
C PRO A 109 1.56 2.67 5.58
N TYR A 110 2.61 3.38 6.04
CA TYR A 110 3.99 3.07 5.68
C TYR A 110 4.41 1.64 6.05
N PRO A 111 3.79 0.97 7.08
CA PRO A 111 4.10 -0.43 7.34
C PRO A 111 3.75 -1.36 6.18
N SER A 112 2.75 -0.99 5.39
CA SER A 112 2.42 -1.69 4.14
C SER A 112 3.18 -1.11 2.95
N PHE A 113 3.25 0.21 2.82
CA PHE A 113 3.90 0.90 1.71
C PHE A 113 5.41 0.66 1.61
N THR A 114 6.06 0.24 2.70
CA THR A 114 7.46 -0.22 2.64
C THR A 114 7.67 -1.34 1.61
N GLY A 115 6.61 -2.11 1.30
CA GLY A 115 6.61 -3.16 0.29
C GLY A 115 6.58 -2.67 -1.17
N ILE A 116 6.20 -1.41 -1.44
CA ILE A 116 6.12 -0.89 -2.80
C ILE A 116 7.53 -0.81 -3.41
N THR A 117 7.70 -1.16 -4.68
CA THR A 117 9.00 -1.05 -5.36
C THR A 117 9.43 0.42 -5.52
N ASP A 118 10.73 0.69 -5.61
CA ASP A 118 11.22 2.07 -5.80
C ASP A 118 10.69 2.68 -7.11
N GLY A 119 10.63 1.88 -8.18
CA GLY A 119 10.08 2.32 -9.46
C GLY A 119 8.62 2.74 -9.35
N ASP A 120 7.81 1.99 -8.60
CA ASP A 120 6.40 2.32 -8.37
C ASP A 120 6.23 3.55 -7.49
N VAL A 121 7.06 3.70 -6.44
CA VAL A 121 7.06 4.93 -5.62
C VAL A 121 7.40 6.16 -6.44
N LEU A 122 8.39 6.06 -7.33
CA LEU A 122 8.77 7.18 -8.21
C LEU A 122 7.72 7.48 -9.27
N ALA A 123 7.05 6.45 -9.81
CA ALA A 123 5.91 6.63 -10.72
C ALA A 123 4.73 7.34 -10.02
N ILE A 124 4.40 6.94 -8.78
CA ILE A 124 3.41 7.64 -7.94
C ILE A 124 3.79 9.11 -7.79
N LYS A 125 5.06 9.41 -7.48
CA LYS A 125 5.54 10.78 -7.39
C LYS A 125 5.39 11.53 -8.71
N ALA A 126 5.79 10.92 -9.83
CA ALA A 126 5.69 11.55 -11.15
C ALA A 126 4.24 11.98 -11.46
N TYR A 127 3.26 11.11 -11.19
CA TYR A 127 1.86 11.47 -11.34
C TYR A 127 1.43 12.60 -10.40
N LEU A 128 1.74 12.52 -9.10
CA LEU A 128 1.38 13.58 -8.15
C LEU A 128 1.98 14.93 -8.54
N PHE A 129 3.17 14.94 -9.12
CA PHE A 129 3.86 16.17 -9.58
C PHE A 129 3.35 16.69 -10.92
N SER A 130 2.64 15.88 -11.71
CA SER A 130 1.95 16.32 -12.93
C SER A 130 0.63 17.02 -12.67
N LEU A 131 0.09 16.92 -11.45
CA LEU A 131 -1.20 17.48 -11.08
C LEU A 131 -1.11 19.00 -10.81
N PRO A 132 -2.23 19.74 -10.93
CA PRO A 132 -2.27 21.13 -10.49
C PRO A 132 -1.92 21.28 -9.01
N ALA A 133 -1.07 22.26 -8.71
CA ALA A 133 -0.76 22.65 -7.34
C ALA A 133 -1.98 23.27 -6.65
N VAL A 134 -2.30 22.82 -5.46
CA VAL A 134 -3.40 23.36 -4.64
C VAL A 134 -2.81 23.94 -3.36
N ARG A 135 -2.95 25.23 -3.15
CA ARG A 135 -2.50 25.89 -1.92
C ARG A 135 -3.51 25.65 -0.80
N GLN A 136 -3.26 24.64 0.04
CA GLN A 136 -4.09 24.31 1.20
C GLN A 136 -3.20 23.93 2.38
N HIS A 137 -3.26 24.71 3.46
CA HIS A 137 -2.51 24.43 4.68
C HIS A 137 -2.96 23.15 5.37
N ASN A 138 -1.98 22.36 5.81
CA ASN A 138 -2.24 21.14 6.55
C ASN A 138 -2.78 21.44 7.94
N ARG A 139 -3.87 20.77 8.29
CA ARG A 139 -4.47 20.88 9.61
C ARG A 139 -3.63 20.10 10.63
N PRO A 140 -3.32 20.67 11.83
CA PRO A 140 -2.71 19.92 12.92
C PRO A 140 -3.56 18.74 13.35
N HIS A 141 -2.92 17.63 13.74
CA HIS A 141 -3.63 16.49 14.30
C HIS A 141 -4.18 16.83 15.70
N ASP A 142 -5.35 16.30 15.99
CA ASP A 142 -5.99 16.36 17.31
C ASP A 142 -5.80 15.01 18.00
N VAL A 143 -4.60 14.81 18.57
CA VAL A 143 -4.16 13.57 19.20
C VAL A 143 -3.75 13.86 20.63
N ALA A 144 -4.34 13.11 21.58
CA ALA A 144 -4.10 13.31 23.00
C ALA A 144 -2.66 12.97 23.42
N PHE A 145 -2.16 13.68 24.43
CA PHE A 145 -0.93 13.30 25.12
C PHE A 145 -1.11 11.92 25.80
N PRO A 146 -0.10 11.03 25.78
CA PRO A 146 1.25 11.20 25.22
C PRO A 146 1.37 10.79 23.74
N PHE A 147 0.31 10.32 23.10
CA PHE A 147 0.33 9.78 21.73
C PHE A 147 0.66 10.84 20.66
N SER A 148 0.49 12.13 20.98
CA SER A 148 0.92 13.24 20.12
C SER A 148 2.44 13.36 19.95
N TRP A 149 3.25 12.76 20.83
CA TRP A 149 4.69 12.80 20.77
C TRP A 149 5.27 11.87 19.70
N ARG A 150 5.76 12.45 18.61
CA ARG A 150 6.27 11.70 17.45
C ARG A 150 7.50 10.85 17.76
N PHE A 151 8.31 11.19 18.77
CA PHE A 151 9.46 10.37 19.14
C PHE A 151 9.06 8.98 19.67
N LEU A 152 7.86 8.83 20.24
CA LEU A 152 7.33 7.54 20.67
C LEU A 152 7.17 6.56 19.48
N GLN A 153 7.02 7.09 18.27
CA GLN A 153 6.95 6.28 17.07
C GLN A 153 8.25 5.53 16.77
N THR A 154 9.40 5.98 17.30
CA THR A 154 10.66 5.22 17.22
C THR A 154 10.54 3.88 17.96
N GLY A 155 10.02 3.91 19.19
CA GLY A 155 9.77 2.69 19.97
C GLY A 155 8.71 1.79 19.30
N TRP A 156 7.64 2.39 18.79
CA TRP A 156 6.60 1.67 18.07
C TRP A 156 7.16 0.95 16.83
N LYS A 157 7.99 1.63 16.04
CA LYS A 157 8.65 1.04 14.87
C LYS A 157 9.56 -0.12 15.24
N LEU A 158 10.33 0.00 16.31
CA LEU A 158 11.20 -1.09 16.78
C LEU A 158 10.41 -2.37 17.11
N LEU A 159 9.18 -2.23 17.58
CA LEU A 159 8.34 -3.35 18.00
C LEU A 159 7.48 -3.93 16.86
N PHE A 160 7.03 -3.10 15.93
CA PHE A 160 5.94 -3.46 15.01
C PHE A 160 6.23 -3.17 13.54
N PHE A 161 7.39 -2.64 13.20
CA PHE A 161 7.71 -2.28 11.82
C PHE A 161 8.99 -2.96 11.33
N THR A 162 8.86 -3.71 10.25
CA THR A 162 10.01 -4.28 9.51
C THR A 162 10.04 -3.64 8.13
N PRO A 163 11.03 -2.77 7.86
CA PRO A 163 11.15 -2.14 6.55
C PRO A 163 11.66 -3.13 5.51
N GLY A 164 11.26 -2.93 4.26
CA GLY A 164 11.79 -3.69 3.13
C GLY A 164 10.80 -3.81 1.97
N PRO A 165 11.30 -3.93 0.72
CA PRO A 165 10.44 -4.13 -0.43
C PRO A 165 9.77 -5.50 -0.39
N PHE A 166 8.61 -5.59 -1.05
CA PHE A 166 7.92 -6.86 -1.25
C PHE A 166 8.86 -7.86 -1.92
N GLN A 167 8.86 -9.08 -1.39
CA GLN A 167 9.62 -10.20 -1.94
C GLN A 167 8.65 -11.21 -2.51
N PRO A 168 8.67 -11.46 -3.85
CA PRO A 168 7.83 -12.48 -4.43
C PRO A 168 8.25 -13.88 -3.94
N ALA A 169 7.26 -14.73 -3.71
CA ALA A 169 7.48 -16.13 -3.37
C ALA A 169 7.81 -16.92 -4.67
N PRO A 170 9.04 -17.42 -4.84
CA PRO A 170 9.47 -18.00 -6.11
C PRO A 170 8.73 -19.29 -6.49
N GLU A 171 8.15 -19.98 -5.50
CA GLU A 171 7.34 -21.19 -5.69
C GLU A 171 5.88 -20.91 -6.10
N ARG A 172 5.45 -19.64 -6.07
CA ARG A 172 4.10 -19.23 -6.44
C ARG A 172 4.06 -18.66 -7.86
N SER A 173 2.87 -18.68 -8.45
CA SER A 173 2.65 -18.10 -9.78
C SER A 173 2.88 -16.59 -9.80
N ALA A 174 3.13 -16.03 -10.98
CA ALA A 174 3.22 -14.58 -11.18
C ALA A 174 1.94 -13.86 -10.76
N ALA A 175 0.76 -14.41 -11.10
CA ALA A 175 -0.54 -13.87 -10.71
C ALA A 175 -0.71 -13.85 -9.17
N TYR A 176 -0.32 -14.91 -8.47
CA TYR A 176 -0.34 -14.93 -7.00
C TYR A 176 0.56 -13.83 -6.41
N ASN A 177 1.80 -13.73 -6.90
CA ASN A 177 2.76 -12.73 -6.42
C ASN A 177 2.28 -11.30 -6.73
N ARG A 178 1.64 -11.09 -7.88
CA ARG A 178 1.02 -9.79 -8.21
C ARG A 178 -0.11 -9.45 -7.25
N GLY A 179 -1.01 -10.39 -6.99
CA GLY A 179 -2.08 -10.22 -6.00
C GLY A 179 -1.55 -9.97 -4.60
N ALA A 180 -0.50 -10.71 -4.19
CA ALA A 180 0.19 -10.48 -2.92
C ALA A 180 0.72 -9.06 -2.80
N TYR A 181 1.41 -8.56 -3.83
CA TYR A 181 1.91 -7.18 -3.89
C TYR A 181 0.78 -6.15 -3.77
N LEU A 182 -0.30 -6.33 -4.54
CA LEU A 182 -1.45 -5.44 -4.53
C LEU A 182 -2.16 -5.43 -3.17
N VAL A 183 -2.39 -6.59 -2.57
CA VAL A 183 -3.13 -6.71 -1.29
C VAL A 183 -2.29 -6.26 -0.10
N THR A 184 -0.98 -6.57 -0.09
CA THR A 184 -0.16 -6.41 1.12
C THR A 184 0.66 -5.14 1.14
N ALA A 185 1.08 -4.64 -0.04
CA ALA A 185 1.89 -3.44 -0.15
C ALA A 185 1.06 -2.25 -0.65
N LEU A 186 0.63 -2.26 -1.91
CA LEU A 186 0.04 -1.09 -2.56
C LEU A 186 -1.38 -0.80 -2.04
N GLY A 187 -2.30 -1.77 -2.13
CA GLY A 187 -3.70 -1.61 -1.71
C GLY A 187 -3.91 -1.77 -0.20
N HIS A 188 -2.88 -2.20 0.53
CA HIS A 188 -2.82 -2.29 2.01
C HIS A 188 -4.11 -2.77 2.69
N CYS A 189 -4.79 -3.76 2.09
CA CYS A 189 -6.10 -4.26 2.55
C CYS A 189 -6.09 -4.66 4.03
N GLY A 190 -4.95 -5.20 4.51
CA GLY A 190 -4.75 -5.58 5.90
C GLY A 190 -4.83 -4.43 6.89
N GLU A 191 -4.68 -3.17 6.48
CA GLU A 191 -4.78 -2.03 7.39
C GLU A 191 -6.21 -1.84 7.93
N CYS A 192 -7.22 -2.18 7.13
CA CYS A 192 -8.62 -2.17 7.53
C CYS A 192 -9.12 -3.57 7.93
N HIS A 193 -8.72 -4.62 7.19
CA HIS A 193 -9.24 -5.97 7.36
C HIS A 193 -8.47 -6.83 8.38
N THR A 194 -7.68 -6.23 9.27
CA THR A 194 -6.96 -6.94 10.32
C THR A 194 -7.20 -6.26 11.67
N PRO A 195 -7.52 -7.00 12.75
CA PRO A 195 -7.65 -6.41 14.07
C PRO A 195 -6.33 -5.77 14.52
N ARG A 196 -6.43 -4.78 15.37
CA ARG A 196 -5.26 -4.10 15.97
C ARG A 196 -5.11 -4.42 17.45
N ASN A 197 -3.89 -4.39 17.92
CA ASN A 197 -3.60 -4.46 19.35
C ASN A 197 -3.85 -3.07 20.00
N PHE A 198 -3.70 -3.01 21.33
CA PHE A 198 -3.93 -1.77 22.11
C PHE A 198 -2.93 -0.63 21.78
N LEU A 199 -1.81 -0.92 21.09
CA LEU A 199 -0.86 0.07 20.57
C LEU A 199 -1.13 0.44 19.11
N GLY A 200 -2.23 -0.02 18.53
CA GLY A 200 -2.64 0.30 17.17
C GLY A 200 -1.92 -0.50 16.07
N ALA A 201 -1.04 -1.44 16.40
CA ALA A 201 -0.39 -2.30 15.43
C ALA A 201 -1.32 -3.44 14.99
N VAL A 202 -1.27 -3.81 13.71
CA VAL A 202 -2.05 -4.94 13.17
C VAL A 202 -1.62 -6.27 13.81
N ARG A 203 -2.58 -7.14 14.06
CA ARG A 203 -2.34 -8.48 14.59
C ARG A 203 -1.99 -9.44 13.46
N SER A 204 -0.73 -9.84 13.36
CA SER A 204 -0.24 -10.72 12.30
C SER A 204 -0.87 -12.12 12.32
N ASP A 205 -1.27 -12.59 13.50
CA ASP A 205 -1.96 -13.87 13.72
C ASP A 205 -3.41 -13.89 13.20
N GLN A 206 -4.01 -12.71 12.98
CA GLN A 206 -5.38 -12.53 12.47
C GLN A 206 -5.42 -11.70 11.18
N ARG A 207 -4.38 -11.83 10.37
CA ARG A 207 -4.27 -11.05 9.13
C ARG A 207 -5.47 -11.29 8.21
N LEU A 208 -6.11 -10.21 7.74
CA LEU A 208 -7.28 -10.20 6.86
C LEU A 208 -8.56 -10.82 7.49
N ALA A 209 -8.55 -11.15 8.77
CA ALA A 209 -9.68 -11.76 9.46
C ALA A 209 -10.80 -10.76 9.84
N GLY A 210 -10.69 -9.49 9.41
CA GLY A 210 -11.67 -8.45 9.73
C GLY A 210 -11.50 -7.88 11.14
N THR A 211 -12.31 -6.89 11.48
CA THR A 211 -12.30 -6.26 12.81
C THR A 211 -13.70 -5.72 13.18
N PRO A 212 -14.13 -5.81 14.44
CA PRO A 212 -15.39 -5.21 14.88
C PRO A 212 -15.36 -3.68 14.86
N VAL A 213 -14.16 -3.08 14.96
CA VAL A 213 -13.96 -1.63 14.97
C VAL A 213 -12.87 -1.25 13.96
N GLY A 214 -13.29 -0.86 12.78
CA GLY A 214 -12.44 -0.37 11.71
C GLY A 214 -12.54 1.15 11.53
N PRO A 215 -12.20 1.65 10.34
CA PRO A 215 -12.35 3.08 10.02
C PRO A 215 -13.77 3.57 10.30
N ASP A 216 -13.87 4.79 10.82
CA ASP A 216 -15.14 5.44 11.19
C ASP A 216 -16.01 4.61 12.17
N GLY A 217 -15.38 3.72 12.96
CA GLY A 217 -16.07 2.85 13.92
C GLY A 217 -16.92 1.74 13.29
N GLN A 218 -16.80 1.51 11.99
CA GLN A 218 -17.57 0.49 11.30
C GLN A 218 -16.92 -0.90 11.41
N THR A 219 -17.76 -1.94 11.45
CA THR A 219 -17.29 -3.32 11.34
C THR A 219 -16.72 -3.57 9.95
N VAL A 220 -15.54 -4.16 9.89
CA VAL A 220 -14.86 -4.54 8.65
C VAL A 220 -14.84 -6.06 8.54
N PRO A 221 -15.36 -6.66 7.45
CA PRO A 221 -15.54 -8.08 7.33
C PRO A 221 -14.22 -8.86 7.26
N ASN A 222 -14.30 -10.14 7.65
CA ASN A 222 -13.27 -11.14 7.39
C ASN A 222 -13.20 -11.43 5.88
N ILE A 223 -12.02 -11.24 5.29
CA ILE A 223 -11.76 -11.54 3.86
C ILE A 223 -10.76 -12.70 3.68
N THR A 224 -10.61 -13.55 4.71
CA THR A 224 -9.96 -14.85 4.57
C THR A 224 -10.95 -15.87 4.01
N PRO A 225 -10.49 -16.98 3.39
CA PRO A 225 -11.38 -17.98 2.80
C PRO A 225 -12.03 -18.91 3.86
N ASP A 226 -12.43 -18.34 4.99
CA ASP A 226 -13.26 -19.08 5.95
C ASP A 226 -14.71 -19.16 5.42
N PRO A 227 -15.32 -20.38 5.35
CA PRO A 227 -16.63 -20.55 4.75
C PRO A 227 -17.79 -20.02 5.59
N ASN A 228 -17.58 -19.71 6.86
CA ASN A 228 -18.63 -19.30 7.78
C ASN A 228 -18.57 -17.83 8.17
N THR A 229 -17.37 -17.28 8.28
CA THR A 229 -17.14 -15.91 8.76
C THR A 229 -16.44 -15.03 7.73
N GLY A 230 -15.94 -15.61 6.64
CA GLY A 230 -15.20 -14.92 5.59
C GLY A 230 -15.78 -15.15 4.19
N ILE A 231 -14.89 -15.10 3.20
CA ILE A 231 -15.23 -15.20 1.77
C ILE A 231 -15.12 -16.64 1.21
N GLY A 232 -15.02 -17.67 2.05
CA GLY A 232 -14.72 -19.03 1.62
C GLY A 232 -15.84 -19.72 0.80
N LYS A 233 -17.01 -19.12 0.67
CA LYS A 233 -18.10 -19.57 -0.21
C LYS A 233 -18.16 -18.80 -1.53
N TRP A 234 -17.30 -17.80 -1.71
CA TRP A 234 -17.29 -16.95 -2.89
C TRP A 234 -16.37 -17.52 -3.95
N GLU A 235 -16.81 -17.41 -5.19
CA GLU A 235 -15.97 -17.72 -6.35
C GLU A 235 -15.06 -16.54 -6.68
N LYS A 236 -14.04 -16.78 -7.51
CA LYS A 236 -13.13 -15.73 -7.97
C LYS A 236 -13.88 -14.56 -8.62
N ASP A 237 -14.87 -14.89 -9.46
CA ASP A 237 -15.64 -13.89 -10.22
C ASP A 237 -16.51 -13.02 -9.29
N ASP A 238 -17.00 -13.56 -8.16
CA ASP A 238 -17.69 -12.78 -7.15
C ASP A 238 -16.81 -11.68 -6.55
N LEU A 239 -15.55 -12.03 -6.26
CA LEU A 239 -14.58 -11.06 -5.76
C LEU A 239 -14.23 -10.01 -6.80
N VAL A 240 -13.98 -10.41 -8.05
CA VAL A 240 -13.73 -9.49 -9.16
C VAL A 240 -14.90 -8.53 -9.33
N GLN A 241 -16.14 -9.05 -9.34
CA GLN A 241 -17.34 -8.23 -9.43
C GLN A 241 -17.44 -7.25 -8.25
N LEU A 242 -17.23 -7.73 -7.02
CA LEU A 242 -17.23 -6.87 -5.83
C LEU A 242 -16.23 -5.72 -5.96
N LEU A 243 -14.97 -6.03 -6.28
CA LEU A 243 -13.89 -5.04 -6.37
C LEU A 243 -14.12 -4.04 -7.51
N LYS A 244 -14.81 -4.46 -8.58
CA LYS A 244 -15.11 -3.61 -9.74
C LYS A 244 -16.37 -2.76 -9.54
N THR A 245 -17.41 -3.31 -8.90
CA THR A 245 -18.76 -2.68 -8.88
C THR A 245 -19.25 -2.31 -7.48
N GLY A 246 -18.62 -2.84 -6.44
CA GLY A 246 -19.09 -2.72 -5.06
C GLY A 246 -20.36 -3.53 -4.76
N THR A 247 -20.64 -4.59 -5.54
CA THR A 247 -21.81 -5.46 -5.36
C THR A 247 -21.35 -6.83 -4.88
N THR A 248 -21.91 -7.29 -3.75
CA THR A 248 -21.65 -8.64 -3.21
C THR A 248 -22.42 -9.70 -3.99
N PRO A 249 -22.08 -11.01 -3.85
CA PRO A 249 -22.85 -12.09 -4.46
C PRO A 249 -24.34 -12.07 -4.08
N GLU A 250 -24.68 -11.62 -2.88
CA GLU A 250 -26.04 -11.46 -2.39
C GLU A 250 -26.74 -10.19 -2.92
N GLN A 251 -26.17 -9.56 -3.96
CA GLN A 251 -26.68 -8.33 -4.61
C GLN A 251 -26.77 -7.12 -3.67
N SER A 252 -26.05 -7.13 -2.55
CA SER A 252 -25.93 -6.01 -1.65
C SER A 252 -24.83 -5.04 -2.10
N LYS A 253 -24.97 -3.75 -1.80
CA LYS A 253 -23.93 -2.76 -2.06
C LYS A 253 -23.07 -2.50 -0.83
N VAL A 254 -21.77 -2.51 -1.00
CA VAL A 254 -20.85 -2.11 0.07
C VAL A 254 -21.04 -0.63 0.42
N LYS A 255 -20.75 -0.29 1.68
CA LYS A 255 -20.95 1.06 2.24
C LYS A 255 -19.66 1.57 2.87
N GLY A 256 -19.69 2.83 3.33
CA GLY A 256 -18.59 3.45 4.08
C GLY A 256 -17.27 3.47 3.32
N ALA A 257 -16.18 3.30 4.05
CA ALA A 257 -14.81 3.40 3.52
C ALA A 257 -14.54 2.42 2.36
N MET A 258 -15.09 1.20 2.40
CA MET A 258 -14.90 0.24 1.32
C MET A 258 -15.57 0.68 0.01
N ARG A 259 -16.74 1.33 0.08
CA ARG A 259 -17.39 1.93 -1.10
C ARG A 259 -16.49 3.00 -1.72
N GLU A 260 -15.91 3.88 -0.92
CA GLU A 260 -14.99 4.92 -1.38
C GLU A 260 -13.75 4.29 -2.02
N THR A 261 -13.14 3.30 -1.35
CA THR A 261 -11.97 2.55 -1.88
C THR A 261 -12.24 1.96 -3.26
N ILE A 262 -13.44 1.40 -3.47
CA ILE A 262 -13.80 0.87 -4.79
C ILE A 262 -14.04 2.00 -5.79
N GLN A 263 -14.81 3.02 -5.41
CA GLN A 263 -15.20 4.10 -6.33
C GLN A 263 -14.03 4.96 -6.79
N ASP A 264 -13.08 5.24 -5.89
CA ASP A 264 -11.96 6.14 -6.16
C ASP A 264 -10.69 5.39 -6.60
N GLY A 265 -10.65 4.07 -6.42
CA GLY A 265 -9.47 3.25 -6.65
C GLY A 265 -9.74 1.95 -7.40
N LEU A 266 -10.25 0.91 -6.72
CA LEU A 266 -10.21 -0.47 -7.21
C LEU A 266 -10.94 -0.69 -8.54
N LYS A 267 -12.04 0.01 -8.81
CA LYS A 267 -12.76 -0.12 -10.10
C LYS A 267 -11.94 0.26 -11.33
N TYR A 268 -10.82 0.98 -11.14
CA TYR A 268 -9.92 1.40 -12.23
C TYR A 268 -8.78 0.41 -12.48
N LEU A 269 -8.66 -0.63 -11.65
CA LEU A 269 -7.68 -1.68 -11.87
C LEU A 269 -8.07 -2.51 -13.10
N SER A 270 -7.05 -3.07 -13.76
CA SER A 270 -7.24 -4.03 -14.84
C SER A 270 -7.92 -5.30 -14.34
N ASP A 271 -8.62 -6.00 -15.21
CA ASP A 271 -9.25 -7.27 -14.86
C ASP A 271 -8.19 -8.29 -14.38
N ASP A 272 -7.00 -8.31 -14.98
CA ASP A 272 -5.87 -9.15 -14.54
C ASP A 272 -5.45 -8.87 -13.10
N ASP A 273 -5.37 -7.60 -12.68
CA ASP A 273 -5.01 -7.22 -11.32
C ASP A 273 -6.14 -7.53 -10.32
N LEU A 274 -7.40 -7.35 -10.71
CA LEU A 274 -8.55 -7.75 -9.89
C LEU A 274 -8.58 -9.27 -9.69
N GLU A 275 -8.33 -10.05 -10.75
CA GLU A 275 -8.18 -11.51 -10.65
C GLU A 275 -6.99 -11.93 -9.80
N ALA A 276 -5.86 -11.23 -9.92
CA ALA A 276 -4.69 -11.48 -9.08
C ALA A 276 -4.99 -11.26 -7.60
N ILE A 277 -5.71 -10.18 -7.25
CA ILE A 277 -6.18 -9.92 -5.88
C ILE A 277 -7.08 -11.06 -5.40
N ALA A 278 -8.08 -11.46 -6.21
CA ALA A 278 -9.00 -12.54 -5.86
C ALA A 278 -8.26 -13.87 -5.65
N ASN A 279 -7.35 -14.23 -6.56
CA ASN A 279 -6.53 -15.44 -6.45
C ASN A 279 -5.67 -15.42 -5.18
N TYR A 280 -5.11 -14.28 -4.81
CA TYR A 280 -4.32 -14.16 -3.59
C TYR A 280 -5.20 -14.32 -2.34
N LEU A 281 -6.35 -13.65 -2.27
CA LEU A 281 -7.24 -13.70 -1.10
C LEU A 281 -7.80 -15.11 -0.87
N LEU A 282 -8.23 -15.79 -1.94
CA LEU A 282 -8.74 -17.17 -1.85
C LEU A 282 -7.67 -18.21 -1.49
N ALA A 283 -6.40 -17.89 -1.72
CA ALA A 283 -5.28 -18.77 -1.36
C ALA A 283 -4.71 -18.53 0.04
N GLN A 284 -5.28 -17.61 0.83
CA GLN A 284 -4.85 -17.36 2.20
C GLN A 284 -5.31 -18.47 3.15
N PRO A 285 -4.65 -18.65 4.29
CA PRO A 285 -5.19 -19.49 5.37
C PRO A 285 -6.57 -18.99 5.83
N ALA A 286 -7.52 -19.90 5.95
CA ALA A 286 -8.82 -19.60 6.53
C ALA A 286 -8.68 -19.31 8.03
N ILE A 287 -9.24 -18.17 8.47
CA ILE A 287 -9.25 -17.77 9.88
C ILE A 287 -10.72 -17.59 10.30
N VAL A 288 -11.16 -18.39 11.28
CA VAL A 288 -12.50 -18.25 11.87
C VAL A 288 -12.51 -17.02 12.76
N HIS A 289 -13.21 -15.96 12.36
CA HIS A 289 -13.36 -14.74 13.16
C HIS A 289 -14.69 -14.07 12.84
N ASP A 290 -15.62 -14.17 13.79
CA ASP A 290 -16.95 -13.54 13.68
C ASP A 290 -16.88 -12.10 14.21
N VAL A 291 -16.70 -11.14 13.31
CA VAL A 291 -16.55 -9.70 13.66
C VAL A 291 -17.85 -9.04 14.17
N VAL A 292 -19.00 -9.73 14.05
CA VAL A 292 -20.30 -9.20 14.51
C VAL A 292 -20.56 -9.56 15.98
N LYS A 293 -19.90 -10.60 16.48
CA LYS A 293 -20.07 -11.12 17.85
C LYS A 293 -18.94 -10.75 18.80
N GLY A 294 -17.97 -9.95 18.32
CA GLY A 294 -16.79 -9.52 19.09
C GLY A 294 -17.06 -8.30 19.97
#